data_00d693c0ea845ed386d5c183a26ee012
#
_entry.id   00d693c0ea845ed386d5c183a26ee012
#
_cell.length_a   1.000
_cell.length_b   1.000
_cell.length_c   1.000
_cell.angle_alpha   90.00
_cell.angle_beta   90.00
_cell.angle_gamma   90.00
#
_symmetry.space_group_name_H-M   'P 1'
#
loop_
_entity.id
_entity.type
_entity.pdbx_description
1 polymer ?
#
loop_
_entity_poly.entity_id
_entity_poly.type
_entity_poly.pdbx_seq_one_letter_code
_entity_poly.pdbx_strand_id
1 'polypeptide(L)'
;MASQTVSPHRFSFDDVQAMVVAGILSPDTRVELIDGVLLEMTPPGPQHGGAVEWLTEHFVIAARGAFRVRVQDTFLTTDGGFVLPDLMAIEPLPRDRLPDRALLVVEVAYSTDAHDRRKAAIYARSSVPEYWIVDIEGDEVLVHREPRGGGYAHITRHASGDVIEPLLGSPAVDVAALLAG
;
A
#
# COMPACT_ATOMS: atom_id res chain seq x y z
N MET A 1 -41.94 -12.98 -15.44
CA MET A 1 -41.44 -11.67 -14.93
C MET A 1 -39.94 -11.73 -14.95
N ALA A 2 -39.28 -10.87 -15.76
CA ALA A 2 -37.81 -10.79 -15.78
C ALA A 2 -37.34 -10.19 -14.45
N SER A 3 -36.51 -10.91 -13.72
CA SER A 3 -35.86 -10.40 -12.51
C SER A 3 -34.94 -9.23 -12.93
N GLN A 4 -35.24 -8.01 -12.48
CA GLN A 4 -34.32 -6.88 -12.65
C GLN A 4 -33.08 -7.16 -11.80
N THR A 5 -31.95 -7.39 -12.46
CA THR A 5 -30.65 -7.48 -11.79
C THR A 5 -30.23 -6.07 -11.41
N VAL A 6 -30.33 -5.72 -10.14
CA VAL A 6 -29.82 -4.45 -9.59
C VAL A 6 -28.31 -4.65 -9.30
N SER A 7 -27.46 -3.82 -9.90
CA SER A 7 -26.02 -3.77 -9.59
C SER A 7 -25.69 -2.42 -8.96
N PRO A 8 -24.78 -2.37 -7.96
CA PRO A 8 -24.33 -1.10 -7.39
C PRO A 8 -23.57 -0.29 -8.45
N HIS A 9 -23.69 1.04 -8.37
CA HIS A 9 -22.83 1.93 -9.15
C HIS A 9 -21.37 1.78 -8.68
N ARG A 10 -20.43 1.82 -9.64
CA ARG A 10 -19.00 1.76 -9.37
C ARG A 10 -18.37 3.10 -9.73
N PHE A 11 -17.72 3.72 -8.75
CA PHE A 11 -17.03 4.99 -8.94
C PHE A 11 -15.66 4.78 -9.61
N SER A 12 -15.23 5.78 -10.37
CA SER A 12 -13.87 5.93 -10.90
C SER A 12 -13.09 6.95 -10.07
N PHE A 13 -11.77 7.03 -10.29
CA PHE A 13 -10.94 8.09 -9.70
C PHE A 13 -11.46 9.49 -10.07
N ASP A 14 -11.85 9.70 -11.34
CA ASP A 14 -12.37 10.99 -11.80
C ASP A 14 -13.70 11.36 -11.12
N ASP A 15 -14.58 10.38 -10.85
CA ASP A 15 -15.81 10.63 -10.09
C ASP A 15 -15.49 11.13 -8.67
N VAL A 16 -14.50 10.49 -8.01
CA VAL A 16 -14.08 10.92 -6.66
C VAL A 16 -13.49 12.33 -6.67
N GLN A 17 -12.66 12.65 -7.68
CA GLN A 17 -12.13 13.99 -7.85
C GLN A 17 -13.26 15.00 -8.07
N ALA A 18 -14.26 14.67 -8.87
CA ALA A 18 -15.43 15.54 -9.08
C ALA A 18 -16.24 15.75 -7.78
N MET A 19 -16.36 14.70 -6.93
CA MET A 19 -17.00 14.81 -5.61
C MET A 19 -16.25 15.78 -4.69
N VAL A 20 -14.91 15.74 -4.70
CA VAL A 20 -14.07 16.67 -3.91
C VAL A 20 -14.26 18.11 -4.43
N VAL A 21 -14.20 18.32 -5.75
CA VAL A 21 -14.42 19.66 -6.36
C VAL A 21 -15.81 20.19 -6.06
N ALA A 22 -16.83 19.34 -6.05
CA ALA A 22 -18.21 19.71 -5.73
C ALA A 22 -18.48 19.89 -4.22
N GLY A 23 -17.49 19.60 -3.35
CA GLY A 23 -17.65 19.69 -1.89
C GLY A 23 -18.53 18.57 -1.29
N ILE A 24 -18.79 17.50 -2.04
CA ILE A 24 -19.51 16.31 -1.55
C ILE A 24 -18.62 15.49 -0.65
N LEU A 25 -17.32 15.36 -1.00
CA LEU A 25 -16.28 14.71 -0.22
C LEU A 25 -15.25 15.78 0.19
N SER A 26 -14.88 15.79 1.48
CA SER A 26 -13.82 16.69 1.93
C SER A 26 -12.46 16.22 1.36
N PRO A 27 -11.58 17.14 0.94
CA PRO A 27 -10.21 16.77 0.52
C PRO A 27 -9.39 16.15 1.64
N ASP A 28 -9.77 16.36 2.90
CA ASP A 28 -9.10 15.78 4.08
C ASP A 28 -9.64 14.40 4.45
N THR A 29 -10.70 13.92 3.77
CA THR A 29 -11.25 12.59 4.03
C THR A 29 -10.30 11.53 3.50
N ARG A 30 -9.79 10.69 4.39
CA ARG A 30 -8.94 9.56 4.01
C ARG A 30 -9.78 8.41 3.52
N VAL A 31 -9.81 8.23 2.21
CA VAL A 31 -10.55 7.14 1.55
C VAL A 31 -9.66 6.42 0.55
N GLU A 32 -9.97 5.17 0.32
CA GLU A 32 -9.47 4.35 -0.78
C GLU A 32 -10.61 4.01 -1.73
N LEU A 33 -10.32 3.90 -3.02
CA LEU A 33 -11.30 3.47 -4.03
C LEU A 33 -10.90 2.08 -4.53
N ILE A 34 -11.56 1.06 -4.00
CA ILE A 34 -11.28 -0.35 -4.31
C ILE A 34 -12.50 -0.98 -4.99
N ASP A 35 -12.30 -1.50 -6.21
CA ASP A 35 -13.36 -2.07 -7.04
C ASP A 35 -14.57 -1.12 -7.19
N GLY A 36 -14.31 0.20 -7.32
CA GLY A 36 -15.33 1.23 -7.46
C GLY A 36 -16.14 1.52 -6.18
N VAL A 37 -15.69 1.08 -5.02
CA VAL A 37 -16.28 1.34 -3.70
C VAL A 37 -15.34 2.23 -2.89
N LEU A 38 -15.86 3.33 -2.36
CA LEU A 38 -15.14 4.18 -1.41
C LEU A 38 -15.12 3.53 -0.04
N LEU A 39 -13.92 3.36 0.51
CA LEU A 39 -13.66 2.81 1.84
C LEU A 39 -13.00 3.89 2.68
N GLU A 40 -13.62 4.27 3.77
CA GLU A 40 -13.05 5.23 4.71
C GLU A 40 -12.04 4.54 5.62
N MET A 41 -10.88 5.18 5.81
CA MET A 41 -9.80 4.64 6.63
C MET A 41 -9.94 5.14 8.07
N THR A 42 -9.74 4.22 9.02
CA THR A 42 -9.63 4.58 10.44
C THR A 42 -8.26 5.17 10.75
N PRO A 43 -8.16 6.12 11.71
CA PRO A 43 -6.87 6.63 12.15
C PRO A 43 -5.98 5.50 12.71
N PRO A 44 -4.67 5.48 12.35
CA PRO A 44 -3.74 4.48 12.84
C PRO A 44 -3.42 4.65 14.33
N GLY A 45 -3.10 3.54 15.00
CA GLY A 45 -2.61 3.55 16.38
C GLY A 45 -1.11 3.91 16.50
N PRO A 46 -0.58 4.10 17.73
CA PRO A 46 0.80 4.53 17.95
C PRO A 46 1.86 3.54 17.45
N GLN A 47 1.65 2.24 17.60
CA GLN A 47 2.60 1.21 17.12
C GLN A 47 2.72 1.21 15.59
N HIS A 48 1.58 1.38 14.90
CA HIS A 48 1.58 1.56 13.44
C HIS A 48 2.39 2.82 13.06
N GLY A 49 2.19 3.94 13.77
CA GLY A 49 2.94 5.17 13.52
C GLY A 49 4.45 4.98 13.68
N GLY A 50 4.89 4.30 14.73
CA GLY A 50 6.30 4.01 15.00
C GLY A 50 6.94 3.16 13.89
N ALA A 51 6.26 2.09 13.44
CA ALA A 51 6.75 1.27 12.34
C ALA A 51 6.86 2.05 11.01
N VAL A 52 5.86 2.89 10.69
CA VAL A 52 5.89 3.76 9.50
C VAL A 52 7.02 4.80 9.60
N GLU A 53 7.25 5.38 10.78
CA GLU A 53 8.36 6.32 11.01
C GLU A 53 9.71 5.64 10.77
N TRP A 54 9.94 4.47 11.38
CA TRP A 54 11.17 3.70 11.22
C TRP A 54 11.42 3.32 9.75
N LEU A 55 10.41 2.80 9.06
CA LEU A 55 10.50 2.48 7.62
C LEU A 55 10.81 3.70 6.78
N THR A 56 10.18 4.83 7.09
CA THR A 56 10.40 6.09 6.37
C THR A 56 11.85 6.55 6.51
N GLU A 57 12.39 6.57 7.73
CA GLU A 57 13.78 6.94 7.96
C GLU A 57 14.74 6.01 7.21
N HIS A 58 14.53 4.68 7.34
CA HIS A 58 15.36 3.66 6.70
C HIS A 58 15.43 3.85 5.18
N PHE A 59 14.27 3.93 4.52
CA PHE A 59 14.22 4.02 3.06
C PHE A 59 14.58 5.41 2.52
N VAL A 60 14.30 6.49 3.23
CA VAL A 60 14.70 7.85 2.82
C VAL A 60 16.23 7.99 2.84
N ILE A 61 16.89 7.49 3.89
CA ILE A 61 18.37 7.50 3.99
C ILE A 61 18.96 6.61 2.88
N ALA A 62 18.35 5.45 2.62
CA ALA A 62 18.80 4.51 1.59
C ALA A 62 18.63 5.03 0.17
N ALA A 63 17.64 5.85 -0.10
CA ALA A 63 17.25 6.27 -1.45
C ALA A 63 18.36 6.98 -2.23
N ARG A 64 19.11 7.86 -1.60
CA ARG A 64 20.23 8.62 -2.20
C ARG A 64 19.96 9.14 -3.62
N GLY A 65 18.68 9.35 -3.96
CA GLY A 65 18.23 9.80 -5.27
C GLY A 65 17.90 8.70 -6.27
N ALA A 66 18.17 7.42 -5.98
CA ALA A 66 17.86 6.29 -6.85
C ALA A 66 16.34 6.05 -6.96
N PHE A 67 15.62 6.28 -5.88
CA PHE A 67 14.16 6.18 -5.81
C PHE A 67 13.58 7.29 -4.93
N ARG A 68 12.27 7.40 -4.89
CA ARG A 68 11.54 8.32 -4.00
C ARG A 68 10.70 7.52 -3.02
N VAL A 69 10.68 7.96 -1.77
CA VAL A 69 9.79 7.43 -0.74
C VAL A 69 8.55 8.32 -0.66
N ARG A 70 7.38 7.70 -0.68
CA ARG A 70 6.09 8.34 -0.43
C ARG A 70 5.41 7.65 0.75
N VAL A 71 4.83 8.42 1.64
CA VAL A 71 4.20 7.92 2.87
C VAL A 71 2.75 8.34 2.86
N GLN A 72 1.84 7.38 2.98
CA GLN A 72 0.40 7.59 3.02
C GLN A 72 -0.12 8.48 1.87
N ASP A 73 0.45 8.29 0.69
CA ASP A 73 0.14 9.05 -0.51
C ASP A 73 -0.59 8.19 -1.53
N THR A 74 -1.30 8.82 -2.46
CA THR A 74 -2.13 8.14 -3.45
C THR A 74 -1.31 7.30 -4.42
N PHE A 75 -1.68 6.03 -4.55
CA PHE A 75 -1.23 5.10 -5.59
C PHE A 75 -2.41 4.75 -6.49
N LEU A 76 -2.29 5.04 -7.79
CA LEU A 76 -3.32 4.70 -8.78
C LEU A 76 -3.23 3.22 -9.14
N THR A 77 -4.35 2.52 -9.09
CA THR A 77 -4.42 1.10 -9.39
C THR A 77 -4.83 0.84 -10.85
N THR A 78 -4.43 -0.29 -11.41
CA THR A 78 -4.72 -0.63 -12.82
C THR A 78 -6.20 -0.82 -13.13
N ASP A 79 -7.05 -1.00 -12.12
CA ASP A 79 -8.49 -1.14 -12.24
C ASP A 79 -9.26 0.20 -12.14
N GLY A 80 -8.53 1.34 -12.16
CA GLY A 80 -9.10 2.68 -12.16
C GLY A 80 -9.48 3.20 -10.77
N GLY A 81 -9.08 2.49 -9.71
CA GLY A 81 -9.18 2.92 -8.34
C GLY A 81 -7.91 3.59 -7.81
N PHE A 82 -7.84 3.76 -6.51
CA PHE A 82 -6.64 4.20 -5.81
C PHE A 82 -6.61 3.67 -4.38
N VAL A 83 -5.41 3.52 -3.86
CA VAL A 83 -5.12 3.16 -2.46
C VAL A 83 -4.13 4.14 -1.85
N LEU A 84 -4.04 4.16 -0.53
CA LEU A 84 -3.13 5.00 0.25
C LEU A 84 -2.16 4.10 1.05
N PRO A 85 -1.14 3.48 0.40
CA PRO A 85 -0.19 2.63 1.09
C PRO A 85 0.55 3.40 2.19
N ASP A 86 0.86 2.74 3.29
CA ASP A 86 1.58 3.37 4.39
C ASP A 86 2.96 3.86 3.96
N LEU A 87 3.65 3.08 3.10
CA LEU A 87 4.88 3.51 2.45
C LEU A 87 4.98 2.89 1.05
N MET A 88 5.49 3.66 0.10
CA MET A 88 5.89 3.16 -1.20
C MET A 88 7.23 3.76 -1.64
N ALA A 89 8.06 2.93 -2.27
CA ALA A 89 9.23 3.36 -3.01
C ALA A 89 8.90 3.37 -4.50
N ILE A 90 9.13 4.50 -5.16
CA ILE A 90 8.82 4.71 -6.58
C ILE A 90 10.03 5.22 -7.35
N GLU A 91 10.07 5.03 -8.66
CA GLU A 91 11.00 5.75 -9.50
C GLU A 91 10.76 7.28 -9.42
N PRO A 92 11.80 8.11 -9.64
CA PRO A 92 11.60 9.57 -9.69
C PRO A 92 10.52 9.96 -10.69
N LEU A 93 9.51 10.68 -10.22
CA LEU A 93 8.33 11.10 -11.00
C LEU A 93 8.19 12.62 -10.95
N PRO A 94 7.64 13.29 -12.00
CA PRO A 94 7.24 14.70 -11.93
C PRO A 94 6.31 14.96 -10.73
N ARG A 95 6.45 16.16 -10.12
CA ARG A 95 5.73 16.48 -8.87
C ARG A 95 4.21 16.61 -9.01
N ASP A 96 3.75 16.82 -10.23
CA ASP A 96 2.34 16.96 -10.61
C ASP A 96 1.69 15.64 -11.05
N ARG A 97 2.41 14.52 -10.88
CA ARG A 97 1.92 13.18 -11.23
C ARG A 97 1.75 12.30 -9.99
N LEU A 98 0.64 11.57 -9.97
CA LEU A 98 0.41 10.47 -9.04
C LEU A 98 1.09 9.19 -9.56
N PRO A 99 1.69 8.38 -8.67
CA PRO A 99 2.29 7.12 -9.07
C PRO A 99 1.23 6.05 -9.41
N ASP A 100 1.47 5.34 -10.49
CA ASP A 100 0.77 4.14 -10.92
C ASP A 100 1.70 2.91 -10.95
N ARG A 101 2.95 3.09 -10.55
CA ARG A 101 3.99 2.06 -10.41
C ARG A 101 4.77 2.28 -9.14
N ALA A 102 5.15 1.19 -8.50
CA ALA A 102 6.03 1.21 -7.33
C ALA A 102 7.08 0.09 -7.45
N LEU A 103 8.24 0.32 -6.85
CA LEU A 103 9.33 -0.66 -6.69
C LEU A 103 9.09 -1.54 -5.47
N LEU A 104 8.50 -0.96 -4.44
CA LEU A 104 8.12 -1.60 -3.20
C LEU A 104 6.88 -0.89 -2.65
N VAL A 105 5.95 -1.65 -2.11
CA VAL A 105 4.85 -1.13 -1.27
C VAL A 105 4.90 -1.82 0.08
N VAL A 106 4.71 -1.07 1.15
CA VAL A 106 4.61 -1.57 2.52
C VAL A 106 3.30 -1.12 3.14
N GLU A 107 2.57 -2.05 3.70
CA GLU A 107 1.43 -1.81 4.59
C GLU A 107 1.79 -2.26 5.99
N VAL A 108 1.43 -1.48 6.97
CA VAL A 108 1.57 -1.81 8.39
C VAL A 108 0.20 -2.15 8.92
N ALA A 109 0.00 -3.39 9.31
CA ALA A 109 -1.27 -3.89 9.84
C ALA A 109 -1.14 -4.22 11.32
N TYR A 110 -2.22 -4.00 12.10
CA TYR A 110 -2.24 -4.48 13.47
C TYR A 110 -2.36 -6.00 13.51
N SER A 111 -3.17 -6.55 12.61
CA SER A 111 -3.28 -8.00 12.35
C SER A 111 -3.64 -8.24 10.89
N THR A 112 -3.10 -9.31 10.31
CA THR A 112 -3.35 -9.67 8.91
C THR A 112 -4.76 -10.23 8.72
N ASP A 113 -5.59 -9.58 7.92
CA ASP A 113 -6.98 -9.98 7.69
C ASP A 113 -7.36 -10.13 6.20
N ALA A 114 -8.67 -10.18 5.92
CA ALA A 114 -9.20 -10.28 4.56
C ALA A 114 -8.93 -9.00 3.73
N HIS A 115 -8.78 -7.84 4.37
CA HIS A 115 -8.49 -6.57 3.72
C HIS A 115 -7.06 -6.58 3.14
N ASP A 116 -6.07 -7.06 3.91
CA ASP A 116 -4.68 -7.15 3.47
C ASP A 116 -4.51 -8.12 2.30
N ARG A 117 -5.23 -9.25 2.31
CA ARG A 117 -5.27 -10.17 1.15
C ARG A 117 -5.86 -9.51 -0.09
N ARG A 118 -6.86 -8.63 0.07
CA ARG A 118 -7.43 -7.86 -1.04
C ARG A 118 -6.43 -6.85 -1.57
N LYS A 119 -5.72 -6.13 -0.71
CA LYS A 119 -4.64 -5.21 -1.10
C LYS A 119 -3.50 -5.94 -1.82
N ALA A 120 -3.08 -7.12 -1.35
CA ALA A 120 -2.09 -7.95 -2.04
C ALA A 120 -2.49 -8.24 -3.50
N ALA A 121 -3.76 -8.57 -3.75
CA ALA A 121 -4.27 -8.79 -5.10
C ALA A 121 -4.27 -7.52 -5.95
N ILE A 122 -4.55 -6.35 -5.37
CA ILE A 122 -4.53 -5.04 -6.05
C ILE A 122 -3.09 -4.71 -6.47
N TYR A 123 -2.12 -4.82 -5.54
CA TYR A 123 -0.72 -4.54 -5.84
C TYR A 123 -0.12 -5.52 -6.85
N ALA A 124 -0.50 -6.80 -6.79
CA ALA A 124 -0.08 -7.79 -7.78
C ALA A 124 -0.63 -7.48 -9.19
N ARG A 125 -1.92 -7.07 -9.32
CA ARG A 125 -2.50 -6.64 -10.61
C ARG A 125 -1.83 -5.37 -11.12
N SER A 126 -1.39 -4.48 -10.24
CA SER A 126 -0.65 -3.27 -10.57
C SER A 126 0.85 -3.54 -10.82
N SER A 127 1.25 -4.83 -10.86
CA SER A 127 2.62 -5.26 -11.15
C SER A 127 3.67 -4.71 -10.18
N VAL A 128 3.30 -4.47 -8.92
CA VAL A 128 4.23 -4.10 -7.86
C VAL A 128 5.14 -5.31 -7.59
N PRO A 129 6.47 -5.23 -7.83
CA PRO A 129 7.35 -6.41 -7.79
C PRO A 129 7.55 -6.97 -6.38
N GLU A 130 7.43 -6.11 -5.37
CA GLU A 130 7.59 -6.47 -3.96
C GLU A 130 6.56 -5.73 -3.10
N TYR A 131 5.84 -6.49 -2.27
CA TYR A 131 4.84 -5.98 -1.35
C TYR A 131 5.04 -6.59 0.03
N TRP A 132 5.07 -5.76 1.06
CA TRP A 132 5.23 -6.18 2.45
C TRP A 132 3.99 -5.90 3.26
N ILE A 133 3.66 -6.82 4.16
CA ILE A 133 2.74 -6.59 5.26
C ILE A 133 3.54 -6.72 6.55
N VAL A 134 3.67 -5.62 7.29
CA VAL A 134 4.23 -5.62 8.65
C VAL A 134 3.08 -5.93 9.60
N ASP A 135 3.05 -7.15 10.11
CA ASP A 135 2.03 -7.63 11.06
C ASP A 135 2.51 -7.39 12.49
N ILE A 136 1.98 -6.33 13.14
CA ILE A 136 2.41 -5.92 14.48
C ILE A 136 2.02 -6.96 15.53
N GLU A 137 0.79 -7.50 15.47
CA GLU A 137 0.31 -8.49 16.44
C GLU A 137 0.99 -9.85 16.23
N GLY A 138 1.24 -10.21 14.96
CA GLY A 138 1.93 -11.44 14.58
C GLY A 138 3.44 -11.41 14.81
N ASP A 139 4.03 -10.26 15.14
CA ASP A 139 5.49 -10.06 15.32
C ASP A 139 6.30 -10.56 14.10
N GLU A 140 5.79 -10.30 12.88
CA GLU A 140 6.39 -10.77 11.63
C GLU A 140 6.18 -9.79 10.47
N VAL A 141 6.97 -9.98 9.41
CA VAL A 141 6.79 -9.32 8.12
C VAL A 141 6.53 -10.37 7.04
N LEU A 142 5.40 -10.23 6.33
CA LEU A 142 5.11 -11.06 5.16
C LEU A 142 5.63 -10.34 3.92
N VAL A 143 6.57 -10.97 3.21
CA VAL A 143 7.17 -10.44 1.98
C VAL A 143 6.59 -11.19 0.79
N HIS A 144 5.92 -10.46 -0.08
CA HIS A 144 5.27 -10.96 -1.29
C HIS A 144 6.09 -10.53 -2.51
N ARG A 145 6.47 -11.50 -3.36
CA ARG A 145 7.29 -11.27 -4.57
C ARG A 145 6.73 -12.01 -5.76
N GLU A 146 7.14 -11.60 -6.95
CA GLU A 146 6.71 -12.16 -8.24
C GLU A 146 5.20 -12.08 -8.46
N PRO A 147 4.68 -10.86 -8.76
CA PRO A 147 3.25 -10.67 -9.06
C PRO A 147 2.84 -11.51 -10.25
N ARG A 148 1.81 -12.36 -10.09
CA ARG A 148 1.34 -13.28 -11.13
C ARG A 148 -0.13 -13.64 -10.94
N GLY A 149 -0.94 -13.49 -12.00
CA GLY A 149 -2.33 -13.95 -11.99
C GLY A 149 -3.23 -13.26 -10.95
N GLY A 150 -2.91 -12.01 -10.55
CA GLY A 150 -3.65 -11.27 -9.53
C GLY A 150 -3.31 -11.66 -8.09
N GLY A 151 -2.14 -12.29 -7.87
CA GLY A 151 -1.54 -12.58 -6.57
C GLY A 151 -0.02 -12.57 -6.67
N TYR A 152 0.66 -13.09 -5.67
CA TYR A 152 2.12 -13.23 -5.64
C TYR A 152 2.51 -14.70 -5.61
N ALA A 153 3.51 -15.09 -6.43
CA ALA A 153 3.98 -16.47 -6.52
C ALA A 153 4.78 -16.90 -5.29
N HIS A 154 5.49 -15.97 -4.67
CA HIS A 154 6.29 -16.22 -3.49
C HIS A 154 5.86 -15.32 -2.33
N ILE A 155 5.60 -15.96 -1.19
CA ILE A 155 5.29 -15.29 0.08
C ILE A 155 6.19 -15.92 1.13
N THR A 156 7.06 -15.10 1.74
CA THR A 156 7.91 -15.50 2.84
C THR A 156 7.54 -14.78 4.12
N ARG A 157 7.73 -15.43 5.27
CA ARG A 157 7.51 -14.88 6.60
C ARG A 157 8.86 -14.64 7.25
N HIS A 158 9.02 -13.47 7.83
CA HIS A 158 10.23 -13.07 8.53
C HIS A 158 9.85 -12.63 9.93
N ALA A 159 10.28 -13.37 10.94
CA ALA A 159 10.03 -13.06 12.36
C ALA A 159 11.09 -12.11 12.93
N SER A 160 10.87 -11.64 14.14
CA SER A 160 11.86 -10.88 14.90
C SER A 160 13.19 -11.67 14.99
N GLY A 161 14.30 -11.04 14.55
CA GLY A 161 15.62 -11.63 14.40
C GLY A 161 16.01 -12.02 12.98
N ASP A 162 15.07 -12.01 12.04
CA ASP A 162 15.37 -12.17 10.62
C ASP A 162 15.76 -10.81 9.98
N VAL A 163 16.34 -10.93 8.79
CA VAL A 163 16.74 -9.78 7.97
C VAL A 163 16.10 -9.92 6.58
N ILE A 164 15.53 -8.83 6.06
CA ILE A 164 14.93 -8.78 4.73
C ILE A 164 15.81 -7.95 3.81
N GLU A 165 16.19 -8.52 2.67
CA GLU A 165 16.88 -7.81 1.59
C GLU A 165 15.85 -7.34 0.55
N PRO A 166 15.56 -6.01 0.47
CA PRO A 166 14.60 -5.47 -0.50
C PRO A 166 15.11 -5.58 -1.95
N LEU A 167 14.23 -5.93 -2.89
CA LEU A 167 14.58 -6.04 -4.32
C LEU A 167 15.08 -4.74 -4.93
N LEU A 168 14.69 -3.59 -4.37
CA LEU A 168 15.12 -2.26 -4.84
C LEU A 168 16.60 -1.95 -4.54
N GLY A 169 17.34 -2.86 -3.89
CA GLY A 169 18.77 -2.73 -3.62
C GLY A 169 19.12 -1.74 -2.49
N SER A 170 18.17 -1.42 -1.61
CA SER A 170 18.45 -0.68 -0.37
C SER A 170 19.19 -1.58 0.64
N PRO A 171 19.75 -1.01 1.73
CA PRO A 171 20.23 -1.80 2.85
C PRO A 171 19.15 -2.75 3.37
N ALA A 172 19.60 -3.87 3.93
CA ALA A 172 18.73 -4.86 4.53
C ALA A 172 17.96 -4.28 5.73
N VAL A 173 16.75 -4.78 5.93
CA VAL A 173 15.83 -4.39 7.01
C VAL A 173 15.92 -5.44 8.11
N ASP A 174 16.33 -5.01 9.31
CA ASP A 174 16.26 -5.82 10.53
C ASP A 174 14.82 -5.84 11.04
N VAL A 175 14.20 -7.01 11.07
CA VAL A 175 12.78 -7.17 11.45
C VAL A 175 12.57 -6.82 12.93
N ALA A 176 13.51 -7.15 13.81
CA ALA A 176 13.40 -6.82 15.23
C ALA A 176 13.44 -5.30 15.45
N ALA A 177 14.32 -4.60 14.74
CA ALA A 177 14.41 -3.15 14.82
C ALA A 177 13.15 -2.46 14.28
N LEU A 178 12.58 -2.96 13.18
CA LEU A 178 11.31 -2.47 12.60
C LEU A 178 10.14 -2.63 13.56
N LEU A 179 10.01 -3.79 14.20
CA LEU A 179 8.86 -4.12 15.07
C LEU A 179 8.97 -3.50 16.48
N ALA A 180 10.19 -3.06 16.88
CA ALA A 180 10.42 -2.37 18.14
C ALA A 180 10.16 -0.85 18.07
N GLY A 181 9.96 -0.29 16.88
CA GLY A 181 9.88 1.13 16.53
C GLY A 181 8.70 1.93 17.01
#